data_94b7b6de54dc9eb8cb5afa61421db813
#
_entry.id   94b7b6de54dc9eb8cb5afa61421db813
#
_cell.length_a   1.000
_cell.length_b   1.000
_cell.length_c   1.000
_cell.angle_alpha   90.00
_cell.angle_beta   90.00
_cell.angle_gamma   90.00
#
_symmetry.space_group_name_H-M   'P 1'
#
loop_
_entity.id
_entity.type
_entity.pdbx_description
1 polymer ?
#
loop_
_entity_poly.entity_id
_entity_poly.type
_entity_poly.pdbx_seq_one_letter_code
_entity_poly.pdbx_strand_id
1 'polypeptide(L)'
;MAFEVIMPKAGIDMTEGQIVKWLKQEGDTVTEGEIILEIMTDKTSMEIEAEASGVLLKILRHAGDMVPVTEVIAYIGQPGESLENLSEEEVPAPKPVAEKEPLASVSDDEYHVAVIGGGPAGYFAAIRAAQLGAKVAIIEKRWYGGTCLNVGCIPTKTYLKNAEIIEAIEMGAARGINFASTKYSIDMNQVVKFKDGVVKRLTMGVEALLKSNGVDVFRGVAKINKNKDVVVDGNRIIKADKIILAGGSKVSRINIPGIDNPRILSSDELLSLKEVPETLTVIGGGVIGVEMALAMHAIGSKVTIVEMMDRIVPAIDSEASKVLADTLKKKGIKILNSVSIVGIEEAKNKLQVKLANGEVIESDKALLSIGRVPDLEGVG
;
A
#
# COMPACT_ATOMS: atom_id res chain seq x y z
N MET A 1 -28.72 28.06 18.39
CA MET A 1 -27.61 27.11 18.74
C MET A 1 -26.59 27.25 17.68
N ALA A 2 -25.34 27.48 18.07
CA ALA A 2 -24.23 27.54 17.12
C ALA A 2 -24.03 26.14 16.50
N PHE A 3 -23.71 26.13 15.19
CA PHE A 3 -23.42 24.94 14.43
C PHE A 3 -21.91 24.61 14.58
N GLU A 4 -21.60 23.35 14.85
CA GLU A 4 -20.22 22.87 14.99
C GLU A 4 -19.63 22.53 13.61
N VAL A 5 -18.57 23.20 13.25
CA VAL A 5 -17.76 22.79 12.09
C VAL A 5 -16.74 21.77 12.56
N ILE A 6 -16.83 20.56 12.07
CA ILE A 6 -15.94 19.46 12.47
C ILE A 6 -14.90 19.15 11.38
N MET A 7 -13.75 18.57 11.77
CA MET A 7 -12.79 18.04 10.80
C MET A 7 -13.44 16.87 10.05
N PRO A 8 -13.68 16.98 8.72
CA PRO A 8 -14.40 15.96 7.98
C PRO A 8 -13.54 14.71 7.76
N LYS A 9 -14.21 13.56 7.67
CA LYS A 9 -13.59 12.32 7.26
C LYS A 9 -13.59 12.18 5.74
N ALA A 10 -12.53 12.60 5.08
CA ALA A 10 -12.41 12.60 3.62
C ALA A 10 -11.96 11.26 3.00
N GLY A 11 -11.81 10.21 3.80
CA GLY A 11 -11.43 8.85 3.35
C GLY A 11 -11.64 7.81 4.43
N ILE A 12 -11.75 6.54 4.02
CA ILE A 12 -12.04 5.42 4.95
C ILE A 12 -10.96 5.30 6.04
N ASP A 13 -9.70 5.55 5.68
CA ASP A 13 -8.54 5.39 6.55
C ASP A 13 -8.06 6.72 7.18
N MET A 14 -8.74 7.84 6.91
CA MET A 14 -8.35 9.13 7.46
C MET A 14 -8.67 9.18 8.95
N THR A 15 -7.64 9.40 9.77
CA THR A 15 -7.73 9.56 11.22
C THR A 15 -7.54 11.02 11.67
N GLU A 16 -6.82 11.83 10.88
CA GLU A 16 -6.53 13.23 11.14
C GLU A 16 -6.31 13.99 9.82
N GLY A 17 -6.48 15.31 9.83
CA GLY A 17 -6.18 16.20 8.72
C GLY A 17 -5.46 17.46 9.18
N GLN A 18 -4.68 18.08 8.29
CA GLN A 18 -4.01 19.34 8.58
C GLN A 18 -4.83 20.51 8.00
N ILE A 19 -5.08 21.53 8.81
CA ILE A 19 -5.66 22.79 8.32
C ILE A 19 -4.58 23.53 7.54
N VAL A 20 -4.79 23.70 6.23
CA VAL A 20 -3.84 24.44 5.38
C VAL A 20 -4.04 25.93 5.55
N LYS A 21 -5.27 26.39 5.39
CA LYS A 21 -5.64 27.80 5.57
C LYS A 21 -7.14 27.94 5.80
N TRP A 22 -7.53 28.98 6.54
CA TRP A 22 -8.89 29.50 6.59
C TRP A 22 -9.10 30.52 5.49
N LEU A 23 -10.22 30.45 4.78
CA LEU A 23 -10.64 31.40 3.75
C LEU A 23 -11.59 32.46 4.31
N LYS A 24 -12.07 32.28 5.52
CA LYS A 24 -12.90 33.17 6.33
C LYS A 24 -12.25 33.45 7.68
N GLN A 25 -12.56 34.60 8.24
CA GLN A 25 -12.11 35.04 9.57
C GLN A 25 -13.27 35.04 10.56
N GLU A 26 -12.93 35.02 11.86
CA GLU A 26 -13.94 35.20 12.90
C GLU A 26 -14.70 36.53 12.68
N GLY A 27 -16.03 36.48 12.72
CA GLY A 27 -16.90 37.58 12.42
C GLY A 27 -17.40 37.67 10.98
N ASP A 28 -16.85 36.91 10.04
CA ASP A 28 -17.31 36.89 8.66
C ASP A 28 -18.65 36.15 8.53
N THR A 29 -19.49 36.64 7.67
CA THR A 29 -20.72 35.95 7.27
C THR A 29 -20.39 34.84 6.29
N VAL A 30 -21.00 33.68 6.51
CA VAL A 30 -20.88 32.50 5.67
C VAL A 30 -22.25 31.98 5.26
N THR A 31 -22.33 31.42 4.06
CA THR A 31 -23.54 30.78 3.54
C THR A 31 -23.31 29.28 3.39
N GLU A 32 -24.36 28.48 3.58
CA GLU A 32 -24.30 27.03 3.34
C GLU A 32 -23.80 26.75 1.93
N GLY A 33 -22.80 25.83 1.80
CA GLY A 33 -22.10 25.51 0.54
C GLY A 33 -20.95 26.47 0.19
N GLU A 34 -20.67 27.50 0.99
CA GLU A 34 -19.53 28.38 0.77
C GLU A 34 -18.24 27.79 1.31
N ILE A 35 -17.14 27.82 0.53
CA ILE A 35 -15.85 27.30 0.95
C ILE A 35 -15.27 28.17 2.06
N ILE A 36 -15.00 27.58 3.23
CA ILE A 36 -14.53 28.29 4.43
C ILE A 36 -13.09 27.99 4.81
N LEU A 37 -12.59 26.80 4.48
CA LEU A 37 -11.20 26.43 4.75
C LEU A 37 -10.70 25.40 3.75
N GLU A 38 -9.37 25.25 3.69
CA GLU A 38 -8.67 24.22 2.95
C GLU A 38 -7.93 23.32 3.94
N ILE A 39 -8.11 22.01 3.80
CA ILE A 39 -7.40 20.98 4.58
C ILE A 39 -6.52 20.13 3.69
N MET A 40 -5.48 19.55 4.28
CA MET A 40 -4.64 18.54 3.65
C MET A 40 -4.87 17.20 4.34
N THR A 41 -5.17 16.19 3.55
CA THR A 41 -5.23 14.80 3.98
C THR A 41 -3.91 14.10 3.64
N ASP A 42 -3.76 12.85 4.03
CA ASP A 42 -2.63 12.00 3.62
C ASP A 42 -2.50 11.82 2.09
N LYS A 43 -3.55 12.15 1.33
CA LYS A 43 -3.63 11.90 -0.12
C LYS A 43 -3.80 13.14 -0.99
N THR A 44 -4.45 14.19 -0.48
CA THR A 44 -4.77 15.38 -1.29
C THR A 44 -5.19 16.56 -0.42
N SER A 45 -5.10 17.78 -0.97
CA SER A 45 -5.77 18.97 -0.41
C SER A 45 -7.23 18.98 -0.82
N MET A 46 -8.11 19.42 0.10
CA MET A 46 -9.55 19.53 -0.10
C MET A 46 -10.05 20.85 0.44
N GLU A 47 -11.01 21.44 -0.29
CA GLU A 47 -11.78 22.60 0.16
C GLU A 47 -12.99 22.11 0.95
N ILE A 48 -13.27 22.75 2.09
CA ILE A 48 -14.38 22.44 2.97
C ILE A 48 -15.40 23.56 2.94
N GLU A 49 -16.63 23.17 2.66
CA GLU A 49 -17.78 24.06 2.57
C GLU A 49 -18.47 24.19 3.94
N ALA A 50 -19.07 25.33 4.19
CA ALA A 50 -19.91 25.53 5.36
C ALA A 50 -21.18 24.69 5.26
N GLU A 51 -21.50 23.93 6.29
CA GLU A 51 -22.73 23.12 6.36
C GLU A 51 -23.93 23.91 6.90
N ALA A 52 -23.73 25.19 7.29
CA ALA A 52 -24.78 26.08 7.76
C ALA A 52 -24.47 27.52 7.40
N SER A 53 -25.53 28.33 7.26
CA SER A 53 -25.43 29.80 7.08
C SER A 53 -25.44 30.54 8.43
N GLY A 54 -24.55 31.53 8.57
CA GLY A 54 -24.45 32.33 9.81
C GLY A 54 -23.21 33.21 9.82
N VAL A 55 -22.70 33.48 11.02
CA VAL A 55 -21.40 34.15 11.23
C VAL A 55 -20.43 33.13 11.79
N LEU A 56 -19.20 33.14 11.29
CA LEU A 56 -18.10 32.33 11.86
C LEU A 56 -17.75 32.94 13.23
N LEU A 57 -18.29 32.34 14.30
CA LEU A 57 -18.22 32.91 15.65
C LEU A 57 -16.84 32.73 16.28
N LYS A 58 -16.24 31.55 16.10
CA LYS A 58 -14.95 31.23 16.71
C LYS A 58 -14.23 30.16 15.92
N ILE A 59 -12.93 30.32 15.74
CA ILE A 59 -12.01 29.33 15.19
C ILE A 59 -11.23 28.69 16.35
N LEU A 60 -11.35 27.38 16.54
CA LEU A 60 -10.67 26.62 17.62
C LEU A 60 -9.33 26.04 17.17
N ARG A 61 -9.17 25.79 15.88
CA ARG A 61 -7.96 25.20 15.29
C ARG A 61 -7.48 26.09 14.15
N HIS A 62 -6.16 26.37 14.12
CA HIS A 62 -5.56 27.33 13.21
C HIS A 62 -4.84 26.66 12.04
N ALA A 63 -4.44 27.46 11.05
CA ALA A 63 -3.61 26.96 9.94
C ALA A 63 -2.31 26.35 10.46
N GLY A 64 -1.99 25.15 9.98
CA GLY A 64 -0.86 24.33 10.42
C GLY A 64 -1.22 23.24 11.43
N ASP A 65 -2.38 23.32 12.11
CA ASP A 65 -2.77 22.33 13.11
C ASP A 65 -3.14 20.99 12.47
N MET A 66 -2.69 19.90 13.09
CA MET A 66 -3.14 18.55 12.81
C MET A 66 -4.34 18.23 13.73
N VAL A 67 -5.47 17.89 13.13
CA VAL A 67 -6.73 17.73 13.87
C VAL A 67 -7.34 16.37 13.58
N PRO A 68 -7.68 15.57 14.60
CA PRO A 68 -8.42 14.33 14.43
C PRO A 68 -9.75 14.52 13.71
N VAL A 69 -10.16 13.54 12.89
CA VAL A 69 -11.50 13.58 12.26
C VAL A 69 -12.60 13.62 13.32
N THR A 70 -13.69 14.33 13.02
CA THR A 70 -14.83 14.59 13.91
C THR A 70 -14.57 15.56 15.07
N GLU A 71 -13.34 16.07 15.24
CA GLU A 71 -13.08 17.12 16.24
C GLU A 71 -13.64 18.48 15.75
N VAL A 72 -14.20 19.23 16.66
CA VAL A 72 -14.76 20.57 16.36
C VAL A 72 -13.62 21.56 16.11
N ILE A 73 -13.64 22.22 14.95
CA ILE A 73 -12.61 23.16 14.50
C ILE A 73 -13.07 24.62 14.52
N ALA A 74 -14.38 24.85 14.44
CA ALA A 74 -14.97 26.20 14.51
C ALA A 74 -16.46 26.15 14.84
N TYR A 75 -17.06 27.30 15.10
CA TYR A 75 -18.49 27.48 15.31
C TYR A 75 -19.09 28.52 14.36
N ILE A 76 -20.23 28.18 13.76
CA ILE A 76 -21.07 29.10 12.94
C ILE A 76 -22.40 29.33 13.67
N GLY A 77 -22.83 30.58 13.84
CA GLY A 77 -24.09 30.89 14.55
C GLY A 77 -24.63 32.28 14.23
N GLN A 78 -25.57 32.76 15.05
CA GLN A 78 -26.14 34.09 14.88
C GLN A 78 -25.22 35.21 15.42
N PRO A 79 -25.22 36.40 14.84
CA PRO A 79 -24.42 37.52 15.36
C PRO A 79 -24.74 37.79 16.85
N GLY A 80 -23.72 37.72 17.72
CA GLY A 80 -23.87 37.95 19.16
C GLY A 80 -24.36 36.75 19.98
N GLU A 81 -24.45 35.57 19.39
CA GLU A 81 -24.75 34.34 20.14
C GLU A 81 -23.60 34.01 21.08
N SER A 82 -23.89 33.87 22.40
CA SER A 82 -22.89 33.56 23.41
C SER A 82 -22.53 32.07 23.38
N LEU A 83 -21.23 31.76 23.39
CA LEU A 83 -20.71 30.42 23.44
C LEU A 83 -20.60 29.86 24.88
N GLU A 84 -21.09 30.63 25.92
CA GLU A 84 -20.94 30.30 27.34
C GLU A 84 -21.67 29.04 27.82
N ASN A 85 -22.52 28.42 27.00
CA ASN A 85 -23.23 27.18 27.32
C ASN A 85 -22.75 25.96 26.53
N LEU A 86 -21.71 26.10 25.72
CA LEU A 86 -21.07 24.94 25.11
C LEU A 86 -20.06 24.44 26.15
N SER A 87 -20.44 23.39 26.89
CA SER A 87 -19.54 22.70 27.80
C SER A 87 -18.21 22.47 27.09
N GLU A 88 -17.15 23.02 27.65
CA GLU A 88 -15.85 22.39 27.55
C GLU A 88 -16.03 20.99 28.20
N GLU A 89 -16.68 20.04 27.49
CA GLU A 89 -16.31 18.67 27.71
C GLU A 89 -14.83 18.65 27.37
N GLU A 90 -14.03 18.61 28.43
CA GLU A 90 -12.64 18.17 28.34
C GLU A 90 -12.68 16.85 27.60
N VAL A 91 -12.63 16.93 26.25
CA VAL A 91 -12.04 15.82 25.49
C VAL A 91 -10.70 15.64 26.15
N PRO A 92 -10.41 14.46 26.78
CA PRO A 92 -9.14 14.26 27.44
C PRO A 92 -8.10 14.65 26.39
N ALA A 93 -7.47 15.79 26.63
CA ALA A 93 -6.39 16.28 25.78
C ALA A 93 -5.52 15.06 25.50
N PRO A 94 -5.17 14.77 24.24
CA PRO A 94 -4.31 13.62 23.94
C PRO A 94 -3.20 13.74 24.97
N LYS A 95 -3.13 12.76 25.90
CA LYS A 95 -2.25 12.84 27.08
C LYS A 95 -1.00 13.51 26.59
N PRO A 96 -0.57 14.67 27.15
CA PRO A 96 0.56 15.40 26.60
C PRO A 96 1.62 14.34 26.40
N VAL A 97 2.03 14.16 25.15
CA VAL A 97 3.12 13.23 24.85
C VAL A 97 4.18 13.73 25.75
N ALA A 98 4.45 13.00 26.81
CA ALA A 98 5.27 13.43 27.94
C ALA A 98 6.38 14.29 27.38
N GLU A 99 6.55 15.53 27.86
CA GLU A 99 7.56 16.46 27.35
C GLU A 99 8.80 15.63 27.15
N LYS A 100 9.13 15.38 25.87
CA LYS A 100 10.17 14.43 25.55
C LYS A 100 11.42 15.05 26.14
N GLU A 101 12.02 14.37 27.11
CA GLU A 101 13.39 14.69 27.49
C GLU A 101 14.17 14.85 26.18
N PRO A 102 14.86 15.99 25.99
CA PRO A 102 15.62 16.20 24.77
C PRO A 102 16.49 14.97 24.53
N LEU A 103 16.41 14.37 23.36
CA LEU A 103 17.25 13.22 23.03
C LEU A 103 18.70 13.63 23.29
N ALA A 104 19.45 12.80 24.03
CA ALA A 104 20.86 13.05 24.31
C ALA A 104 21.59 13.33 23.00
N SER A 105 22.47 14.32 22.98
CA SER A 105 23.28 14.62 21.80
C SER A 105 24.14 13.40 21.45
N VAL A 106 24.02 12.87 20.23
CA VAL A 106 24.90 11.82 19.71
C VAL A 106 26.02 12.45 18.88
N SER A 107 27.18 11.80 18.83
CA SER A 107 28.32 12.24 18.02
C SER A 107 27.97 12.16 16.51
N ASP A 108 28.82 12.78 15.66
CA ASP A 108 28.57 12.81 14.21
C ASP A 108 28.49 11.42 13.59
N ASP A 109 29.18 10.44 14.16
CA ASP A 109 29.22 9.03 13.71
C ASP A 109 28.22 8.11 14.45
N GLU A 110 27.39 8.66 15.33
CA GLU A 110 26.39 7.91 16.12
C GLU A 110 24.98 8.38 15.80
N TYR A 111 24.00 7.46 15.97
CA TYR A 111 22.59 7.67 15.67
C TYR A 111 21.73 7.33 16.88
N HIS A 112 20.61 8.02 17.03
CA HIS A 112 19.58 7.59 17.98
C HIS A 112 18.89 6.32 17.48
N VAL A 113 18.66 6.22 16.14
CA VAL A 113 17.96 5.08 15.55
C VAL A 113 18.67 4.64 14.27
N ALA A 114 18.96 3.36 14.15
CA ALA A 114 19.31 2.72 12.90
C ALA A 114 18.16 1.83 12.42
N VAL A 115 17.72 2.00 11.17
CA VAL A 115 16.64 1.21 10.57
C VAL A 115 17.21 0.29 9.51
N ILE A 116 17.03 -1.02 9.67
CA ILE A 116 17.47 -2.04 8.71
C ILE A 116 16.29 -2.45 7.84
N GLY A 117 16.32 -2.04 6.56
CA GLY A 117 15.29 -2.26 5.56
C GLY A 117 14.56 -0.98 5.17
N GLY A 118 14.54 -0.69 3.86
CA GLY A 118 13.94 0.50 3.25
C GLY A 118 12.54 0.29 2.68
N GLY A 119 11.85 -0.79 3.09
CA GLY A 119 10.45 -1.06 2.75
C GLY A 119 9.46 -0.15 3.52
N PRO A 120 8.13 -0.32 3.33
CA PRO A 120 7.13 0.53 3.98
C PRO A 120 7.32 0.65 5.48
N ALA A 121 7.52 -0.43 6.21
CA ALA A 121 7.77 -0.39 7.65
C ALA A 121 9.02 0.45 8.00
N GLY A 122 10.11 0.28 7.24
CA GLY A 122 11.37 0.92 7.53
C GLY A 122 11.38 2.41 7.20
N TYR A 123 10.97 2.81 5.99
CA TYR A 123 11.02 4.23 5.64
C TYR A 123 9.98 5.06 6.43
N PHE A 124 8.82 4.52 6.74
CA PHE A 124 7.87 5.19 7.63
C PHE A 124 8.44 5.36 9.05
N ALA A 125 9.03 4.30 9.60
CA ALA A 125 9.66 4.37 10.93
C ALA A 125 10.80 5.39 10.96
N ALA A 126 11.66 5.40 9.93
CA ALA A 126 12.79 6.32 9.84
C ALA A 126 12.32 7.79 9.74
N ILE A 127 11.37 8.10 8.86
CA ILE A 127 10.81 9.44 8.72
C ILE A 127 10.16 9.87 10.03
N ARG A 128 9.35 9.00 10.65
CA ARG A 128 8.68 9.36 11.89
C ARG A 128 9.65 9.59 13.03
N ALA A 129 10.70 8.77 13.16
CA ALA A 129 11.73 8.99 14.17
C ALA A 129 12.45 10.33 13.97
N ALA A 130 12.80 10.67 12.71
CA ALA A 130 13.43 11.95 12.38
C ALA A 130 12.52 13.15 12.68
N GLN A 131 11.23 13.08 12.34
CA GLN A 131 10.24 14.11 12.70
C GLN A 131 10.09 14.29 14.21
N LEU A 132 10.41 13.27 14.98
CA LEU A 132 10.43 13.32 16.45
C LEU A 132 11.77 13.82 17.02
N GLY A 133 12.69 14.31 16.17
CA GLY A 133 13.98 14.89 16.55
C GLY A 133 15.13 13.89 16.64
N ALA A 134 14.94 12.61 16.27
CA ALA A 134 16.02 11.64 16.28
C ALA A 134 16.96 11.82 15.08
N LYS A 135 18.27 11.64 15.29
CA LYS A 135 19.25 11.42 14.23
C LYS A 135 19.11 9.97 13.76
N VAL A 136 18.76 9.77 12.50
CA VAL A 136 18.36 8.46 11.97
C VAL A 136 19.21 8.03 10.80
N ALA A 137 19.69 6.77 10.82
CA ALA A 137 20.26 6.08 9.68
C ALA A 137 19.28 5.01 9.16
N ILE A 138 19.11 4.92 7.85
CA ILE A 138 18.36 3.81 7.22
C ILE A 138 19.24 3.08 6.22
N ILE A 139 19.23 1.75 6.26
CA ILE A 139 20.06 0.89 5.43
C ILE A 139 19.17 -0.04 4.60
N GLU A 140 19.36 -0.04 3.27
CA GLU A 140 18.60 -0.90 2.35
C GLU A 140 19.53 -1.64 1.38
N LYS A 141 19.34 -2.97 1.28
CA LYS A 141 20.18 -3.85 0.47
C LYS A 141 19.81 -3.84 -1.02
N ARG A 142 18.57 -3.50 -1.38
CA ARG A 142 18.07 -3.58 -2.77
C ARG A 142 17.46 -2.26 -3.25
N TRP A 143 16.22 -1.97 -2.81
CA TRP A 143 15.45 -0.82 -3.31
C TRP A 143 14.69 -0.16 -2.19
N TYR A 144 14.82 1.15 -2.06
CA TYR A 144 13.91 1.93 -1.22
C TYR A 144 12.47 1.81 -1.74
N GLY A 145 11.50 1.78 -0.82
CA GLY A 145 10.12 1.42 -1.11
C GLY A 145 9.83 -0.09 -0.97
N GLY A 146 10.87 -0.93 -0.87
CA GLY A 146 10.78 -2.37 -0.61
C GLY A 146 9.92 -3.14 -1.61
N THR A 147 9.43 -4.30 -1.19
CA THR A 147 8.57 -5.16 -2.02
C THR A 147 7.35 -4.43 -2.55
N CYS A 148 6.65 -3.66 -1.71
CA CYS A 148 5.39 -3.03 -2.08
C CYS A 148 5.53 -2.11 -3.31
N LEU A 149 6.50 -1.20 -3.30
CA LEU A 149 6.66 -0.23 -4.39
C LEU A 149 7.32 -0.84 -5.63
N ASN A 150 8.26 -1.77 -5.45
CA ASN A 150 9.10 -2.26 -6.55
C ASN A 150 8.51 -3.49 -7.27
N VAL A 151 8.02 -4.47 -6.51
CA VAL A 151 7.61 -5.78 -7.04
C VAL A 151 6.32 -6.32 -6.41
N GLY A 152 5.53 -5.48 -5.75
CA GLY A 152 4.32 -5.86 -5.03
C GLY A 152 3.11 -5.00 -5.37
N CYS A 153 2.65 -4.22 -4.40
CA CYS A 153 1.39 -3.48 -4.47
C CYS A 153 1.31 -2.56 -5.70
N ILE A 154 2.30 -1.71 -5.90
CA ILE A 154 2.26 -0.67 -6.95
C ILE A 154 2.29 -1.27 -8.36
N PRO A 155 3.25 -2.14 -8.73
CA PRO A 155 3.21 -2.76 -10.06
C PRO A 155 1.96 -3.60 -10.27
N THR A 156 1.47 -4.33 -9.25
CA THR A 156 0.22 -5.10 -9.35
C THR A 156 -0.98 -4.20 -9.63
N LYS A 157 -1.14 -3.10 -8.87
CA LYS A 157 -2.24 -2.15 -9.09
C LYS A 157 -2.16 -1.46 -10.46
N THR A 158 -0.94 -1.29 -11.00
CA THR A 158 -0.75 -0.78 -12.36
C THR A 158 -1.32 -1.75 -13.40
N TYR A 159 -1.12 -3.06 -13.23
CA TYR A 159 -1.73 -4.09 -14.09
C TYR A 159 -3.24 -4.19 -13.91
N LEU A 160 -3.73 -4.13 -12.67
CA LEU A 160 -5.17 -4.13 -12.38
C LEU A 160 -5.87 -2.91 -13.00
N LYS A 161 -5.19 -1.75 -13.05
CA LYS A 161 -5.74 -0.57 -13.73
C LYS A 161 -5.92 -0.79 -15.24
N ASN A 162 -5.01 -1.55 -15.88
CA ASN A 162 -5.21 -1.96 -17.27
C ASN A 162 -6.44 -2.88 -17.42
N ALA A 163 -6.64 -3.80 -16.45
CA ALA A 163 -7.83 -4.66 -16.42
C ALA A 163 -9.14 -3.84 -16.34
N GLU A 164 -9.17 -2.82 -15.48
CA GLU A 164 -10.31 -1.89 -15.37
C GLU A 164 -10.59 -1.14 -16.69
N ILE A 165 -9.55 -0.69 -17.37
CA ILE A 165 -9.68 0.01 -18.66
C ILE A 165 -10.29 -0.92 -19.71
N ILE A 166 -9.83 -2.16 -19.78
CA ILE A 166 -10.34 -3.17 -20.72
C ILE A 166 -11.81 -3.47 -20.41
N GLU A 167 -12.15 -3.72 -19.16
CA GLU A 167 -13.53 -3.97 -18.71
C GLU A 167 -14.44 -2.77 -19.02
N ALA A 168 -13.96 -1.54 -18.82
CA ALA A 168 -14.73 -0.33 -19.14
C ALA A 168 -15.05 -0.23 -20.64
N ILE A 169 -14.11 -0.62 -21.51
CA ILE A 169 -14.31 -0.65 -22.96
C ILE A 169 -15.37 -1.72 -23.32
N GLU A 170 -15.25 -2.91 -22.75
CA GLU A 170 -16.18 -4.02 -23.02
C GLU A 170 -17.61 -3.74 -22.53
N MET A 171 -17.74 -3.07 -21.39
CA MET A 171 -19.01 -2.73 -20.78
C MET A 171 -19.62 -1.41 -21.27
N GLY A 172 -18.91 -0.65 -22.09
CA GLY A 172 -19.35 0.67 -22.54
C GLY A 172 -20.73 0.69 -23.19
N ALA A 173 -21.00 -0.26 -24.06
CA ALA A 173 -22.29 -0.36 -24.76
C ALA A 173 -23.49 -0.53 -23.80
N ALA A 174 -23.34 -1.30 -22.74
CA ALA A 174 -24.38 -1.47 -21.70
C ALA A 174 -24.67 -0.17 -20.93
N ARG A 175 -23.76 0.80 -20.99
CA ARG A 175 -23.87 2.14 -20.38
C ARG A 175 -24.25 3.23 -21.39
N GLY A 176 -24.53 2.85 -22.65
CA GLY A 176 -24.86 3.80 -23.71
C GLY A 176 -23.63 4.43 -24.39
N ILE A 177 -22.43 3.95 -24.10
CA ILE A 177 -21.18 4.41 -24.73
C ILE A 177 -20.80 3.42 -25.83
N ASN A 178 -21.05 3.81 -27.10
CA ASN A 178 -20.83 2.96 -28.24
C ASN A 178 -19.47 3.30 -28.89
N PHE A 179 -18.56 2.33 -28.91
CA PHE A 179 -17.29 2.43 -29.61
C PHE A 179 -17.44 1.95 -31.07
N ALA A 180 -16.73 2.59 -32.00
CA ALA A 180 -16.69 2.13 -33.39
C ALA A 180 -16.07 0.72 -33.52
N SER A 181 -15.18 0.35 -32.61
CA SER A 181 -14.62 -1.00 -32.44
C SER A 181 -14.15 -1.17 -31.01
N THR A 182 -14.40 -2.34 -30.42
CA THR A 182 -13.85 -2.76 -29.13
C THR A 182 -12.61 -3.65 -29.29
N LYS A 183 -12.10 -3.82 -30.53
CA LYS A 183 -10.89 -4.59 -30.78
C LYS A 183 -9.69 -3.84 -30.25
N TYR A 184 -8.85 -4.51 -29.48
CA TYR A 184 -7.59 -4.00 -28.94
C TYR A 184 -6.49 -5.05 -29.05
N SER A 185 -5.26 -4.63 -28.87
CA SER A 185 -4.09 -5.49 -28.69
C SER A 185 -3.31 -5.06 -27.47
N ILE A 186 -2.62 -6.00 -26.83
CA ILE A 186 -1.78 -5.73 -25.68
C ILE A 186 -0.31 -5.74 -26.11
N ASP A 187 0.37 -4.61 -25.92
CA ASP A 187 1.83 -4.51 -26.05
C ASP A 187 2.46 -4.64 -24.64
N MET A 188 2.92 -5.84 -24.32
CA MET A 188 3.51 -6.13 -23.00
C MET A 188 4.79 -5.35 -22.75
N ASN A 189 5.58 -5.00 -23.76
CA ASN A 189 6.77 -4.16 -23.57
C ASN A 189 6.36 -2.77 -23.09
N GLN A 190 5.29 -2.20 -23.66
CA GLN A 190 4.77 -0.91 -23.22
C GLN A 190 4.10 -0.99 -21.84
N VAL A 191 3.39 -2.08 -21.53
CA VAL A 191 2.79 -2.33 -20.20
C VAL A 191 3.88 -2.36 -19.13
N VAL A 192 4.94 -3.15 -19.34
CA VAL A 192 6.08 -3.23 -18.42
C VAL A 192 6.78 -1.89 -18.29
N LYS A 193 7.06 -1.20 -19.41
CA LYS A 193 7.70 0.12 -19.41
C LYS A 193 6.90 1.16 -18.61
N PHE A 194 5.57 1.17 -18.78
CA PHE A 194 4.69 2.08 -18.04
C PHE A 194 4.74 1.77 -16.54
N LYS A 195 4.58 0.50 -16.16
CA LYS A 195 4.70 0.01 -14.77
C LYS A 195 6.05 0.41 -14.16
N ASP A 196 7.16 0.20 -14.87
CA ASP A 196 8.50 0.57 -14.39
C ASP A 196 8.64 2.08 -14.19
N GLY A 197 8.01 2.89 -15.04
CA GLY A 197 7.94 4.34 -14.90
C GLY A 197 7.22 4.78 -13.61
N VAL A 198 6.11 4.12 -13.28
CA VAL A 198 5.35 4.37 -12.02
C VAL A 198 6.20 3.99 -10.82
N VAL A 199 6.78 2.79 -10.82
CA VAL A 199 7.66 2.29 -9.74
C VAL A 199 8.82 3.26 -9.51
N LYS A 200 9.54 3.65 -10.57
CA LYS A 200 10.67 4.58 -10.48
C LYS A 200 10.28 5.91 -9.84
N ARG A 201 9.15 6.49 -10.25
CA ARG A 201 8.67 7.77 -9.71
C ARG A 201 8.42 7.69 -8.21
N LEU A 202 7.74 6.63 -7.75
CA LEU A 202 7.39 6.48 -6.34
C LEU A 202 8.60 6.13 -5.47
N THR A 203 9.52 5.29 -5.95
CA THR A 203 10.74 4.96 -5.21
C THR A 203 11.67 6.17 -5.07
N MET A 204 11.80 6.99 -6.12
CA MET A 204 12.51 8.27 -6.03
C MET A 204 11.85 9.23 -5.03
N GLY A 205 10.52 9.25 -4.96
CA GLY A 205 9.76 10.01 -3.98
C GLY A 205 10.08 9.60 -2.54
N VAL A 206 10.17 8.29 -2.26
CA VAL A 206 10.56 7.79 -0.92
C VAL A 206 11.98 8.23 -0.56
N GLU A 207 12.94 8.12 -1.48
CA GLU A 207 14.32 8.58 -1.21
C GLU A 207 14.38 10.11 -0.97
N ALA A 208 13.60 10.88 -1.70
CA ALA A 208 13.48 12.33 -1.50
C ALA A 208 12.89 12.66 -0.13
N LEU A 209 11.81 11.97 0.27
CA LEU A 209 11.17 12.13 1.59
C LEU A 209 12.12 11.77 2.74
N LEU A 210 12.88 10.70 2.64
CA LEU A 210 13.89 10.35 3.63
C LEU A 210 14.90 11.49 3.81
N LYS A 211 15.47 11.98 2.71
CA LYS A 211 16.46 13.06 2.73
C LYS A 211 15.90 14.40 3.24
N SER A 212 14.68 14.77 2.81
CA SER A 212 14.04 16.02 3.26
C SER A 212 13.70 16.01 4.75
N ASN A 213 13.54 14.83 5.35
CA ASN A 213 13.38 14.67 6.80
C ASN A 213 14.72 14.49 7.54
N GLY A 214 15.89 14.69 6.88
CA GLY A 214 17.20 14.58 7.51
C GLY A 214 17.63 13.17 7.88
N VAL A 215 17.07 12.15 7.21
CA VAL A 215 17.48 10.75 7.41
C VAL A 215 18.70 10.44 6.56
N ASP A 216 19.75 9.88 7.17
CA ASP A 216 20.94 9.41 6.48
C ASP A 216 20.67 8.06 5.79
N VAL A 217 20.80 8.05 4.46
CA VAL A 217 20.40 6.93 3.59
C VAL A 217 21.64 6.14 3.17
N PHE A 218 21.69 4.86 3.54
CA PHE A 218 22.76 3.94 3.19
C PHE A 218 22.26 2.80 2.31
N ARG A 219 23.03 2.46 1.27
CA ARG A 219 22.80 1.27 0.45
C ARG A 219 23.81 0.20 0.86
N GLY A 220 23.35 -1.03 1.05
CA GLY A 220 24.20 -2.17 1.40
C GLY A 220 23.49 -3.21 2.26
N VAL A 221 24.16 -4.32 2.48
CA VAL A 221 23.67 -5.40 3.34
C VAL A 221 24.05 -5.12 4.78
N ALA A 222 23.04 -4.88 5.63
CA ALA A 222 23.23 -4.63 7.05
C ALA A 222 23.21 -5.95 7.85
N LYS A 223 24.15 -6.06 8.80
CA LYS A 223 24.21 -7.12 9.82
C LYS A 223 24.39 -6.51 11.19
N ILE A 224 23.79 -7.13 12.21
CA ILE A 224 23.99 -6.75 13.61
C ILE A 224 25.15 -7.60 14.17
N ASN A 225 26.18 -6.94 14.69
CA ASN A 225 27.31 -7.64 15.32
C ASN A 225 27.03 -7.97 16.80
N LYS A 226 27.98 -8.66 17.45
CA LYS A 226 27.86 -9.02 18.87
C LYS A 226 27.81 -7.81 19.81
N ASN A 227 28.34 -6.66 19.38
CA ASN A 227 28.30 -5.40 20.14
C ASN A 227 27.00 -4.61 19.92
N LYS A 228 26.06 -5.17 19.14
CA LYS A 228 24.82 -4.52 18.72
C LYS A 228 25.02 -3.30 17.78
N ASP A 229 26.18 -3.20 17.12
CA ASP A 229 26.37 -2.24 16.05
C ASP A 229 25.84 -2.79 14.73
N VAL A 230 25.38 -1.91 13.84
CA VAL A 230 24.98 -2.27 12.49
C VAL A 230 26.19 -2.18 11.56
N VAL A 231 26.58 -3.30 10.98
CA VAL A 231 27.71 -3.40 10.03
C VAL A 231 27.14 -3.49 8.62
N VAL A 232 27.48 -2.52 7.78
CA VAL A 232 27.04 -2.45 6.38
C VAL A 232 28.16 -2.96 5.48
N ASP A 233 27.85 -3.93 4.61
CA ASP A 233 28.81 -4.57 3.66
C ASP A 233 30.11 -5.05 4.29
N GLY A 234 30.07 -5.40 5.58
CA GLY A 234 31.20 -5.98 6.32
C GLY A 234 32.28 -4.96 6.77
N ASN A 235 32.21 -3.71 6.39
CA ASN A 235 33.26 -2.73 6.64
C ASN A 235 32.82 -1.41 7.28
N ARG A 236 31.57 -0.97 7.07
CA ARG A 236 31.06 0.28 7.66
C ARG A 236 30.27 -0.02 8.92
N ILE A 237 30.69 0.55 10.03
CA ILE A 237 30.01 0.40 11.32
C ILE A 237 29.12 1.63 11.54
N ILE A 238 27.84 1.39 11.83
CA ILE A 238 26.84 2.38 12.24
C ILE A 238 26.47 2.04 13.68
N LYS A 239 26.77 2.96 14.59
CA LYS A 239 26.38 2.86 16.00
C LYS A 239 25.04 3.54 16.21
N ALA A 240 24.15 2.93 16.95
CA ALA A 240 22.84 3.49 17.26
C ALA A 240 22.35 3.02 18.63
N ASP A 241 21.65 3.92 19.35
CA ASP A 241 21.03 3.57 20.64
C ASP A 241 19.92 2.52 20.46
N LYS A 242 19.19 2.61 19.36
CA LYS A 242 18.09 1.70 19.01
C LYS A 242 18.20 1.20 17.58
N ILE A 243 17.85 -0.05 17.37
CA ILE A 243 17.79 -0.67 16.04
C ILE A 243 16.35 -1.09 15.74
N ILE A 244 15.84 -0.67 14.59
CA ILE A 244 14.56 -1.12 14.07
C ILE A 244 14.85 -2.11 12.94
N LEU A 245 14.43 -3.38 13.13
CA LEU A 245 14.55 -4.41 12.13
C LEU A 245 13.27 -4.44 11.26
N ALA A 246 13.39 -3.96 10.04
CA ALA A 246 12.33 -3.91 9.03
C ALA A 246 12.71 -4.70 7.75
N GLY A 247 13.31 -5.90 7.92
CA GLY A 247 13.90 -6.73 6.87
C GLY A 247 12.93 -7.23 5.79
N GLY A 248 11.62 -7.07 6.01
CA GLY A 248 10.60 -7.44 5.04
C GLY A 248 10.36 -8.95 4.96
N SER A 249 10.02 -9.44 3.76
CA SER A 249 9.64 -10.83 3.54
C SER A 249 10.10 -11.33 2.17
N LYS A 250 10.22 -12.65 2.06
CA LYS A 250 10.51 -13.37 0.81
C LYS A 250 9.36 -14.32 0.44
N VAL A 251 9.29 -14.72 -0.82
CA VAL A 251 8.28 -15.66 -1.33
C VAL A 251 8.45 -17.00 -0.61
N SER A 252 7.33 -17.55 -0.12
CA SER A 252 7.30 -18.91 0.43
C SER A 252 7.53 -19.94 -0.68
N ARG A 253 8.27 -20.99 -0.37
CA ARG A 253 8.48 -22.12 -1.26
C ARG A 253 7.95 -23.40 -0.63
N ILE A 254 7.46 -24.31 -1.46
CA ILE A 254 7.08 -25.67 -1.07
C ILE A 254 8.06 -26.65 -1.69
N ASN A 255 8.21 -27.78 -1.03
CA ASN A 255 9.08 -28.85 -1.52
C ASN A 255 8.21 -29.93 -2.20
N ILE A 256 7.97 -29.75 -3.50
CA ILE A 256 7.30 -30.74 -4.35
C ILE A 256 8.13 -31.00 -5.61
N PRO A 257 8.05 -32.18 -6.20
CA PRO A 257 8.75 -32.49 -7.46
C PRO A 257 8.43 -31.47 -8.55
N GLY A 258 9.47 -30.93 -9.18
CA GLY A 258 9.36 -30.01 -10.32
C GLY A 258 9.12 -28.54 -9.98
N ILE A 259 9.12 -28.14 -8.70
CA ILE A 259 8.85 -26.74 -8.30
C ILE A 259 9.90 -25.73 -8.79
N ASP A 260 11.11 -26.20 -9.09
CA ASP A 260 12.21 -25.35 -9.57
C ASP A 260 12.23 -25.18 -11.10
N ASN A 261 11.18 -25.64 -11.82
CA ASN A 261 11.07 -25.44 -13.25
C ASN A 261 11.03 -23.93 -13.57
N PRO A 262 11.81 -23.42 -14.54
CA PRO A 262 11.91 -21.98 -14.87
C PRO A 262 10.62 -21.37 -15.43
N ARG A 263 9.59 -22.17 -15.73
CA ARG A 263 8.27 -21.71 -16.12
C ARG A 263 7.36 -21.43 -14.91
N ILE A 264 7.81 -21.79 -13.69
CA ILE A 264 7.12 -21.49 -12.44
C ILE A 264 7.69 -20.18 -11.93
N LEU A 265 6.86 -19.17 -11.92
CA LEU A 265 7.22 -17.78 -11.64
C LEU A 265 6.80 -17.38 -10.24
N SER A 266 7.58 -16.53 -9.62
CA SER A 266 7.13 -15.69 -8.51
C SER A 266 6.28 -14.53 -9.02
N SER A 267 5.63 -13.79 -8.12
CA SER A 267 4.94 -12.55 -8.47
C SER A 267 5.87 -11.50 -9.09
N ASP A 268 7.11 -11.44 -8.62
CA ASP A 268 8.12 -10.50 -9.11
C ASP A 268 8.45 -10.76 -10.60
N GLU A 269 8.61 -12.04 -10.95
CA GLU A 269 8.92 -12.48 -12.32
C GLU A 269 7.72 -12.34 -13.24
N LEU A 270 6.50 -12.65 -12.76
CA LEU A 270 5.26 -12.50 -13.52
C LEU A 270 5.05 -11.03 -13.97
N LEU A 271 5.31 -10.06 -13.09
CA LEU A 271 5.19 -8.63 -13.37
C LEU A 271 6.22 -8.10 -14.39
N SER A 272 7.17 -8.93 -14.81
CA SER A 272 8.23 -8.58 -15.75
C SER A 272 8.14 -9.36 -17.06
N LEU A 273 7.08 -10.14 -17.28
CA LEU A 273 6.85 -10.89 -18.50
C LEU A 273 6.70 -9.95 -19.71
N LYS A 274 7.36 -10.30 -20.79
CA LYS A 274 7.29 -9.57 -22.06
C LYS A 274 6.21 -10.08 -23.01
N GLU A 275 5.62 -11.22 -22.68
CA GLU A 275 4.58 -11.88 -23.46
C GLU A 275 3.50 -12.41 -22.52
N VAL A 276 2.25 -12.34 -22.95
CA VAL A 276 1.12 -12.90 -22.21
C VAL A 276 1.11 -14.41 -22.44
N PRO A 277 1.23 -15.27 -21.39
CA PRO A 277 1.06 -16.72 -21.56
C PRO A 277 -0.40 -17.01 -21.94
N GLU A 278 -0.63 -17.93 -22.90
CA GLU A 278 -1.98 -18.32 -23.28
C GLU A 278 -2.72 -18.93 -22.09
N THR A 279 -1.99 -19.76 -21.30
CA THR A 279 -2.54 -20.46 -20.13
C THR A 279 -1.64 -20.23 -18.91
N LEU A 280 -2.27 -19.92 -17.77
CA LEU A 280 -1.57 -19.67 -16.50
C LEU A 280 -2.25 -20.47 -15.37
N THR A 281 -1.48 -21.28 -14.66
CA THR A 281 -1.93 -21.90 -13.40
C THR A 281 -1.41 -21.07 -12.22
N VAL A 282 -2.32 -20.57 -11.38
CA VAL A 282 -1.98 -19.84 -10.16
C VAL A 282 -2.04 -20.80 -8.97
N ILE A 283 -0.89 -21.03 -8.35
CA ILE A 283 -0.72 -21.92 -7.20
C ILE A 283 -0.85 -21.08 -5.93
N GLY A 284 -2.00 -21.21 -5.26
CA GLY A 284 -2.40 -20.41 -4.10
C GLY A 284 -3.39 -19.30 -4.45
N GLY A 285 -4.57 -19.40 -3.86
CA GLY A 285 -5.70 -18.45 -4.02
C GLY A 285 -5.72 -17.34 -2.98
N GLY A 286 -4.57 -16.99 -2.40
CA GLY A 286 -4.43 -15.82 -1.53
C GLY A 286 -4.51 -14.50 -2.31
N VAL A 287 -4.39 -13.36 -1.61
CA VAL A 287 -4.56 -12.01 -2.21
C VAL A 287 -3.66 -11.83 -3.44
N ILE A 288 -2.37 -12.16 -3.35
CA ILE A 288 -1.42 -12.02 -4.47
C ILE A 288 -1.87 -12.86 -5.67
N GLY A 289 -2.23 -14.13 -5.42
CA GLY A 289 -2.66 -15.04 -6.49
C GLY A 289 -3.92 -14.56 -7.20
N VAL A 290 -4.91 -14.09 -6.45
CA VAL A 290 -6.18 -13.58 -6.99
C VAL A 290 -5.97 -12.30 -7.80
N GLU A 291 -5.19 -11.33 -7.30
CA GLU A 291 -4.89 -10.10 -8.03
C GLU A 291 -4.14 -10.36 -9.34
N MET A 292 -3.12 -11.24 -9.30
CA MET A 292 -2.37 -11.63 -10.50
C MET A 292 -3.23 -12.42 -11.48
N ALA A 293 -4.09 -13.32 -10.98
CA ALA A 293 -5.04 -14.06 -11.81
C ALA A 293 -5.96 -13.10 -12.57
N LEU A 294 -6.53 -12.12 -11.88
CA LEU A 294 -7.40 -11.11 -12.49
C LEU A 294 -6.66 -10.27 -13.53
N ALA A 295 -5.46 -9.79 -13.18
CA ALA A 295 -4.66 -8.97 -14.07
C ALA A 295 -4.26 -9.72 -15.34
N MET A 296 -3.76 -10.96 -15.22
CA MET A 296 -3.35 -11.77 -16.37
C MET A 296 -4.52 -12.24 -17.21
N HIS A 297 -5.66 -12.56 -16.58
CA HIS A 297 -6.89 -12.91 -17.29
C HIS A 297 -7.38 -11.74 -18.16
N ALA A 298 -7.43 -10.54 -17.60
CA ALA A 298 -7.91 -9.35 -18.33
C ALA A 298 -7.07 -9.02 -19.58
N ILE A 299 -5.77 -9.32 -19.55
CA ILE A 299 -4.87 -9.11 -20.71
C ILE A 299 -4.79 -10.32 -21.65
N GLY A 300 -5.60 -11.37 -21.42
CA GLY A 300 -5.82 -12.45 -22.39
C GLY A 300 -5.41 -13.86 -21.97
N SER A 301 -4.83 -14.07 -20.78
CA SER A 301 -4.53 -15.44 -20.28
C SER A 301 -5.76 -16.19 -19.88
N LYS A 302 -5.82 -17.49 -20.19
CA LYS A 302 -6.76 -18.43 -19.58
C LYS A 302 -6.21 -18.87 -18.22
N VAL A 303 -6.86 -18.46 -17.13
CA VAL A 303 -6.33 -18.62 -15.78
C VAL A 303 -7.07 -19.70 -15.01
N THR A 304 -6.32 -20.57 -14.32
CA THR A 304 -6.83 -21.52 -13.33
C THR A 304 -6.15 -21.26 -11.99
N ILE A 305 -6.93 -20.99 -10.94
CA ILE A 305 -6.43 -20.88 -9.55
C ILE A 305 -6.60 -22.24 -8.89
N VAL A 306 -5.54 -22.73 -8.24
CA VAL A 306 -5.54 -23.94 -7.41
C VAL A 306 -5.27 -23.53 -5.97
N GLU A 307 -6.24 -23.80 -5.08
CA GLU A 307 -6.19 -23.46 -3.67
C GLU A 307 -6.43 -24.71 -2.80
N MET A 308 -5.55 -24.94 -1.82
CA MET A 308 -5.65 -26.08 -0.92
C MET A 308 -6.74 -25.91 0.16
N MET A 309 -7.07 -24.65 0.49
CA MET A 309 -8.15 -24.35 1.42
C MET A 309 -9.52 -24.45 0.74
N ASP A 310 -10.58 -24.43 1.55
CA ASP A 310 -11.97 -24.54 1.10
C ASP A 310 -12.45 -23.33 0.25
N ARG A 311 -11.72 -22.22 0.32
CA ARG A 311 -12.04 -20.98 -0.42
C ARG A 311 -10.79 -20.17 -0.74
N ILE A 312 -10.89 -19.28 -1.74
CA ILE A 312 -9.87 -18.28 -2.03
C ILE A 312 -9.85 -17.21 -0.91
N VAL A 313 -8.75 -16.46 -0.79
CA VAL A 313 -8.52 -15.42 0.23
C VAL A 313 -9.04 -15.81 1.62
N PRO A 314 -8.59 -16.96 2.17
CA PRO A 314 -9.20 -17.56 3.36
C PRO A 314 -9.08 -16.70 4.63
N ALA A 315 -8.22 -15.68 4.61
CA ALA A 315 -8.01 -14.74 5.73
C ALA A 315 -9.08 -13.66 5.82
N ILE A 316 -9.95 -13.51 4.82
CA ILE A 316 -11.05 -12.53 4.84
C ILE A 316 -12.37 -13.23 5.20
N ASP A 317 -13.41 -12.42 5.42
CA ASP A 317 -14.77 -12.88 5.66
C ASP A 317 -15.24 -13.86 4.57
N SER A 318 -15.99 -14.91 4.97
CA SER A 318 -16.39 -15.99 4.07
C SER A 318 -17.40 -15.54 3.01
N GLU A 319 -18.29 -14.61 3.33
CA GLU A 319 -19.27 -14.07 2.37
C GLU A 319 -18.57 -13.19 1.34
N ALA A 320 -17.62 -12.36 1.77
CA ALA A 320 -16.78 -11.55 0.88
C ALA A 320 -15.95 -12.44 -0.07
N SER A 321 -15.33 -13.50 0.47
CA SER A 321 -14.60 -14.50 -0.33
C SER A 321 -15.49 -15.15 -1.38
N LYS A 322 -16.73 -15.52 -1.00
CA LYS A 322 -17.70 -16.13 -1.93
C LYS A 322 -18.07 -15.16 -3.05
N VAL A 323 -18.41 -13.91 -2.73
CA VAL A 323 -18.75 -12.88 -3.74
C VAL A 323 -17.60 -12.69 -4.72
N LEU A 324 -16.37 -12.62 -4.21
CA LEU A 324 -15.17 -12.52 -5.05
C LEU A 324 -15.00 -13.74 -5.95
N ALA A 325 -15.11 -14.96 -5.41
CA ALA A 325 -15.00 -16.19 -6.17
C ALA A 325 -16.06 -16.28 -7.29
N ASP A 326 -17.31 -15.94 -6.99
CA ASP A 326 -18.40 -15.94 -7.95
C ASP A 326 -18.17 -14.90 -9.06
N THR A 327 -17.61 -13.73 -8.71
CA THR A 327 -17.24 -12.69 -9.67
C THR A 327 -16.12 -13.15 -10.60
N LEU A 328 -15.07 -13.77 -10.08
CA LEU A 328 -13.96 -14.29 -10.88
C LEU A 328 -14.42 -15.41 -11.83
N LYS A 329 -15.28 -16.33 -11.34
CA LYS A 329 -15.87 -17.38 -12.17
C LYS A 329 -16.72 -16.81 -13.31
N LYS A 330 -17.53 -15.78 -13.04
CA LYS A 330 -18.32 -15.09 -14.08
C LYS A 330 -17.44 -14.44 -15.15
N LYS A 331 -16.25 -13.98 -14.77
CA LYS A 331 -15.23 -13.45 -15.70
C LYS A 331 -14.53 -14.56 -16.50
N GLY A 332 -14.67 -15.84 -16.15
CA GLY A 332 -14.06 -16.97 -16.86
C GLY A 332 -12.80 -17.53 -16.19
N ILE A 333 -12.44 -17.09 -14.98
CA ILE A 333 -11.32 -17.67 -14.22
C ILE A 333 -11.79 -18.96 -13.56
N LYS A 334 -11.11 -20.09 -13.85
CA LYS A 334 -11.36 -21.37 -13.18
C LYS A 334 -10.77 -21.35 -11.77
N ILE A 335 -11.55 -21.78 -10.77
CA ILE A 335 -11.10 -21.87 -9.36
C ILE A 335 -11.33 -23.29 -8.88
N LEU A 336 -10.26 -23.92 -8.39
CA LEU A 336 -10.25 -25.26 -7.79
C LEU A 336 -9.85 -25.11 -6.32
N ASN A 337 -10.81 -25.23 -5.43
CA ASN A 337 -10.61 -25.22 -3.98
C ASN A 337 -10.47 -26.63 -3.41
N SER A 338 -9.95 -26.75 -2.18
CA SER A 338 -9.78 -28.00 -1.44
C SER A 338 -8.94 -29.04 -2.20
N VAL A 339 -7.97 -28.58 -2.99
CA VAL A 339 -7.09 -29.46 -3.75
C VAL A 339 -5.63 -29.00 -3.68
N SER A 340 -4.74 -29.94 -3.38
CA SER A 340 -3.29 -29.70 -3.28
C SER A 340 -2.59 -30.09 -4.59
N ILE A 341 -1.46 -29.46 -4.86
CA ILE A 341 -0.54 -29.85 -5.92
C ILE A 341 0.44 -30.85 -5.37
N VAL A 342 0.66 -31.96 -6.05
CA VAL A 342 1.56 -33.03 -5.63
C VAL A 342 2.85 -33.11 -6.45
N GLY A 343 2.89 -32.46 -7.60
CA GLY A 343 4.07 -32.38 -8.44
C GLY A 343 3.83 -31.62 -9.73
N ILE A 344 4.90 -31.21 -10.39
CA ILE A 344 4.85 -30.49 -11.66
C ILE A 344 5.88 -31.15 -12.60
N GLU A 345 5.47 -31.43 -13.81
CA GLU A 345 6.34 -31.99 -14.86
C GLU A 345 6.26 -31.10 -16.10
N GLU A 346 7.26 -31.15 -16.94
CA GLU A 346 7.23 -30.50 -18.25
C GLU A 346 7.06 -31.58 -19.34
N ALA A 347 6.03 -31.44 -20.16
CA ALA A 347 5.77 -32.29 -21.29
C ALA A 347 5.27 -31.47 -22.47
N LYS A 348 5.74 -31.77 -23.69
CA LYS A 348 5.29 -31.09 -24.93
C LYS A 348 5.35 -29.56 -24.83
N ASN A 349 6.40 -29.04 -24.19
CA ASN A 349 6.61 -27.58 -23.99
C ASN A 349 5.55 -26.89 -23.13
N LYS A 350 4.81 -27.64 -22.29
CA LYS A 350 3.87 -27.13 -21.29
C LYS A 350 4.15 -27.72 -19.92
N LEU A 351 3.75 -27.02 -18.87
CA LEU A 351 3.71 -27.56 -17.51
C LEU A 351 2.51 -28.49 -17.37
N GLN A 352 2.70 -29.61 -16.74
CA GLN A 352 1.67 -30.52 -16.24
C GLN A 352 1.63 -30.43 -14.73
N VAL A 353 0.69 -29.67 -14.20
CA VAL A 353 0.49 -29.48 -12.76
C VAL A 353 -0.41 -30.61 -12.26
N LYS A 354 0.16 -31.53 -11.49
CA LYS A 354 -0.52 -32.73 -10.95
C LYS A 354 -1.18 -32.41 -9.63
N LEU A 355 -2.49 -32.68 -9.54
CA LEU A 355 -3.30 -32.46 -8.36
C LEU A 355 -3.46 -33.74 -7.55
N ALA A 356 -3.70 -33.60 -6.24
CA ALA A 356 -3.87 -34.73 -5.32
C ALA A 356 -5.15 -35.58 -5.63
N ASN A 357 -6.12 -35.01 -6.32
CA ASN A 357 -7.33 -35.71 -6.77
C ASN A 357 -7.14 -36.50 -8.09
N GLY A 358 -5.91 -36.51 -8.64
CA GLY A 358 -5.56 -37.20 -9.88
C GLY A 358 -5.75 -36.36 -11.16
N GLU A 359 -6.35 -35.17 -11.08
CA GLU A 359 -6.42 -34.24 -12.22
C GLU A 359 -5.03 -33.71 -12.59
N VAL A 360 -4.84 -33.38 -13.87
CA VAL A 360 -3.65 -32.69 -14.39
C VAL A 360 -4.09 -31.44 -15.12
N ILE A 361 -3.46 -30.31 -14.78
CA ILE A 361 -3.67 -29.03 -15.44
C ILE A 361 -2.48 -28.75 -16.36
N GLU A 362 -2.74 -28.54 -17.65
CA GLU A 362 -1.72 -28.08 -18.59
C GLU A 362 -1.70 -26.56 -18.66
N SER A 363 -0.51 -25.96 -18.57
CA SER A 363 -0.32 -24.51 -18.70
C SER A 363 1.04 -24.13 -19.26
N ASP A 364 1.13 -22.95 -19.88
CA ASP A 364 2.40 -22.43 -20.41
C ASP A 364 3.33 -22.01 -19.28
N LYS A 365 2.75 -21.43 -18.23
CA LYS A 365 3.44 -20.97 -17.03
C LYS A 365 2.60 -21.23 -15.78
N ALA A 366 3.26 -21.24 -14.63
CA ALA A 366 2.60 -21.24 -13.34
C ALA A 366 3.11 -20.09 -12.48
N LEU A 367 2.23 -19.53 -11.63
CA LEU A 367 2.57 -18.55 -10.60
C LEU A 367 2.56 -19.24 -9.24
N LEU A 368 3.66 -19.19 -8.51
CA LEU A 368 3.73 -19.62 -7.11
C LEU A 368 3.36 -18.46 -6.18
N SER A 369 2.20 -18.52 -5.56
CA SER A 369 1.63 -17.46 -4.70
C SER A 369 1.05 -17.97 -3.38
N ILE A 370 1.77 -18.92 -2.74
CA ILE A 370 1.37 -19.60 -1.50
C ILE A 370 1.67 -18.80 -0.23
N GLY A 371 2.02 -17.53 -0.36
CA GLY A 371 2.31 -16.63 0.76
C GLY A 371 3.76 -16.15 0.78
N ARG A 372 4.10 -15.47 1.87
CA ARG A 372 5.42 -14.89 2.11
C ARG A 372 5.85 -15.21 3.54
N VAL A 373 7.15 -15.34 3.75
CA VAL A 373 7.76 -15.55 5.08
C VAL A 373 8.71 -14.40 5.42
N PRO A 374 8.92 -14.06 6.69
CA PRO A 374 9.91 -13.07 7.10
C PRO A 374 11.29 -13.33 6.51
N ASP A 375 11.97 -12.27 6.03
CA ASP A 375 13.35 -12.35 5.53
C ASP A 375 14.32 -11.89 6.63
N LEU A 376 14.67 -12.82 7.51
CA LEU A 376 15.58 -12.60 8.65
C LEU A 376 16.98 -13.18 8.42
N GLU A 377 17.22 -13.78 7.26
CA GLU A 377 18.49 -14.42 6.97
C GLU A 377 19.63 -13.40 6.86
N GLY A 378 20.71 -13.69 7.60
CA GLY A 378 21.94 -12.90 7.54
C GLY A 378 21.90 -11.54 8.21
N VAL A 379 20.88 -11.25 9.04
CA VAL A 379 20.79 -9.99 9.78
C VAL A 379 21.68 -10.00 11.04
N GLY A 380 21.98 -11.18 11.60
CA GLY A 380 22.84 -11.33 12.78
C GLY A 380 22.25 -12.21 13.84
#